data_35425c87bcbd330f7ea4d4ddd35195d0
#
_entry.id   35425c87bcbd330f7ea4d4ddd35195d0
#
_cell.length_a   1.000
_cell.length_b   1.000
_cell.length_c   1.000
_cell.angle_alpha   90.00
_cell.angle_beta   90.00
_cell.angle_gamma   90.00
#
_symmetry.space_group_name_H-M   'P 1'
#
loop_
_entity.id
_entity.type
_entity.pdbx_description
1 polymer ?
#
loop_
_entity_poly.entity_id
_entity_poly.type
_entity_poly.pdbx_seq_one_letter_code
_entity_poly.pdbx_strand_id
1 'polypeptide(L)'
;MHYGDTSTLAKLYVTEPDSAQFVAQLQTTGPVTTSNLARWELFRVLARKESEGVISLGAAGIIFSKFVSDAGSGTVALIPMGSGVEDRFRQLGLRLQRLSPPLATRTLDGIHLATAELHNAAGVIATDANLRKCAVALGHPVYP
;
A
#
# COMPACT_ATOMS: atom_id res chain seq x y z
N MET A 1 -12.83 6.61 -1.68
CA MET A 1 -11.36 6.72 -1.67
C MET A 1 -10.79 5.31 -1.61
N HIS A 2 -9.81 4.99 -2.47
CA HIS A 2 -9.15 3.68 -2.47
C HIS A 2 -7.79 3.76 -1.76
N TYR A 3 -7.43 2.66 -1.12
CA TYR A 3 -6.17 2.53 -0.40
C TYR A 3 -5.16 1.75 -1.24
N GLY A 4 -4.00 2.31 -1.49
CA GLY A 4 -2.88 1.62 -2.13
C GLY A 4 -1.83 1.20 -1.11
N ASP A 5 -1.35 -0.04 -1.22
CA ASP A 5 -0.17 -0.49 -0.47
C ASP A 5 1.12 0.07 -1.09
N THR A 6 2.26 -0.20 -0.46
CA THR A 6 3.56 0.27 -0.96
C THR A 6 3.93 -0.30 -2.32
N SER A 7 3.51 -1.53 -2.64
CA SER A 7 3.77 -2.15 -3.95
C SER A 7 3.04 -1.41 -5.07
N THR A 8 1.81 -1.00 -4.80
CA THR A 8 1.00 -0.17 -5.71
C THR A 8 1.63 1.22 -5.90
N LEU A 9 2.07 1.85 -4.81
CA LEU A 9 2.78 3.14 -4.91
C LEU A 9 4.05 3.06 -5.75
N ALA A 10 4.85 2.01 -5.60
CA ALA A 10 6.06 1.83 -6.38
C ALA A 10 5.77 1.86 -7.89
N LYS A 11 4.64 1.31 -8.32
CA LYS A 11 4.21 1.29 -9.73
C LYS A 11 3.82 2.66 -10.31
N LEU A 12 3.55 3.65 -9.45
CA LEU A 12 3.35 5.04 -9.89
C LEU A 12 4.65 5.72 -10.27
N TYR A 13 5.76 5.26 -9.72
CA TYR A 13 7.06 5.91 -9.83
C TYR A 13 8.09 5.11 -10.63
N VAL A 14 7.91 3.79 -10.70
CA VAL A 14 8.79 2.88 -11.45
C VAL A 14 7.93 2.09 -12.44
N THR A 15 8.27 2.20 -13.72
CA THR A 15 7.55 1.46 -14.76
C THR A 15 7.90 -0.02 -14.70
N GLU A 16 6.89 -0.84 -14.49
CA GLU A 16 6.93 -2.29 -14.53
C GLU A 16 5.92 -2.79 -15.57
N PRO A 17 6.00 -4.05 -16.03
CA PRO A 17 5.12 -4.57 -17.09
C PRO A 17 3.62 -4.38 -16.80
N ASP A 18 3.22 -4.43 -15.53
CA ASP A 18 1.83 -4.30 -15.08
C ASP A 18 1.48 -2.90 -14.54
N SER A 19 2.42 -1.94 -14.54
CA SER A 19 2.18 -0.59 -13.98
C SER A 19 0.99 0.12 -14.60
N ALA A 20 0.77 -0.06 -15.91
CA ALA A 20 -0.29 0.64 -16.64
C ALA A 20 -1.69 0.37 -16.06
N GLN A 21 -1.99 -0.85 -15.66
CA GLN A 21 -3.30 -1.19 -15.06
C GLN A 21 -3.49 -0.54 -13.68
N PHE A 22 -2.42 -0.48 -12.87
CA PHE A 22 -2.47 0.18 -11.55
C PHE A 22 -2.61 1.69 -11.67
N VAL A 23 -1.87 2.31 -12.58
CA VAL A 23 -1.98 3.75 -12.88
C VAL A 23 -3.40 4.09 -13.37
N ALA A 24 -3.96 3.32 -14.30
CA ALA A 24 -5.33 3.50 -14.78
C ALA A 24 -6.35 3.39 -13.64
N GLN A 25 -6.21 2.37 -12.79
CA GLN A 25 -7.09 2.18 -11.62
C GLN A 25 -7.03 3.40 -10.67
N LEU A 26 -5.83 3.87 -10.36
CA LEU A 26 -5.64 5.01 -9.48
C LEU A 26 -6.22 6.32 -10.06
N GLN A 27 -6.11 6.52 -11.36
CA GLN A 27 -6.70 7.69 -12.05
C GLN A 27 -8.22 7.74 -11.93
N THR A 28 -8.90 6.59 -11.83
CA THR A 28 -10.36 6.54 -11.69
C THR A 28 -10.85 6.81 -10.26
N THR A 29 -9.97 6.74 -9.27
CA THR A 29 -10.33 6.75 -7.85
C THR A 29 -9.98 8.05 -7.12
N GLY A 30 -9.38 9.02 -7.81
CA GLY A 30 -8.89 10.26 -7.22
C GLY A 30 -7.52 10.10 -6.54
N PRO A 31 -7.14 10.95 -5.59
CA PRO A 31 -5.86 10.89 -4.91
C PRO A 31 -5.63 9.51 -4.26
N VAL A 32 -4.43 8.97 -4.42
CA VAL A 32 -4.04 7.72 -3.77
C VAL A 32 -3.92 7.96 -2.29
N THR A 33 -4.59 7.12 -1.51
CA THR A 33 -4.47 7.13 -0.05
C THR A 33 -3.63 5.95 0.42
N THR A 34 -2.70 6.18 1.31
CA THR A 34 -1.84 5.14 1.88
C THR A 34 -1.42 5.48 3.31
N SER A 35 -0.87 4.50 4.03
CA SER A 35 -0.29 4.72 5.35
C SER A 35 1.01 5.54 5.27
N ASN A 36 1.29 6.33 6.27
CA ASN A 36 2.60 6.96 6.43
C ASN A 36 3.76 5.92 6.52
N LEU A 37 3.46 4.66 6.87
CA LEU A 37 4.38 3.52 6.77
C LEU A 37 4.99 3.39 5.38
N ALA A 38 4.22 3.66 4.33
CA ALA A 38 4.66 3.57 2.95
C ALA A 38 5.88 4.45 2.62
N ARG A 39 6.15 5.50 3.41
CA ARG A 39 7.37 6.32 3.22
C ARG A 39 8.64 5.51 3.41
N TRP A 40 8.70 4.69 4.46
CA TRP A 40 9.89 3.87 4.75
C TRP A 40 9.96 2.67 3.82
N GLU A 41 8.83 2.04 3.56
CA GLU A 41 8.78 0.88 2.67
C GLU A 41 9.13 1.25 1.24
N LEU A 42 8.58 2.36 0.71
CA LEU A 42 8.86 2.81 -0.65
C LEU A 42 10.34 3.12 -0.85
N PHE A 43 10.96 3.84 0.11
CA PHE A 43 12.40 4.10 0.04
C PHE A 43 13.20 2.79 -0.03
N ARG A 44 12.83 1.82 0.80
CA ARG A 44 13.49 0.52 0.81
C ARG A 44 13.29 -0.27 -0.49
N VAL A 45 12.08 -0.21 -1.07
CA VAL A 45 11.78 -0.81 -2.37
C VAL A 45 12.61 -0.17 -3.48
N LEU A 46 12.69 1.16 -3.52
CA LEU A 46 13.48 1.89 -4.50
C LEU A 46 14.97 1.58 -4.38
N ALA A 47 15.52 1.59 -3.16
CA ALA A 47 16.92 1.24 -2.91
C ALA A 47 17.26 -0.18 -3.37
N ARG A 48 16.36 -1.14 -3.14
CA ARG A 48 16.51 -2.51 -3.64
C ARG A 48 16.49 -2.55 -5.18
N LYS A 49 15.52 -1.90 -5.82
CA LYS A 49 15.44 -1.84 -7.29
C LYS A 49 16.69 -1.22 -7.93
N GLU A 50 17.29 -0.23 -7.28
CA GLU A 50 18.55 0.36 -7.68
C GLU A 50 19.69 -0.65 -7.55
N SER A 51 19.79 -1.35 -6.43
CA SER A 51 20.83 -2.37 -6.23
C SER A 51 20.71 -3.57 -7.18
N GLU A 52 19.49 -3.88 -7.61
CA GLU A 52 19.18 -4.94 -8.59
C GLU A 52 19.34 -4.46 -10.04
N GLY A 53 19.66 -3.18 -10.27
CA GLY A 53 19.80 -2.59 -11.61
C GLY A 53 18.48 -2.39 -12.37
N VAL A 54 17.34 -2.48 -11.69
CA VAL A 54 16.00 -2.22 -12.26
C VAL A 54 15.82 -0.72 -12.56
N ILE A 55 16.38 0.12 -11.71
CA ILE A 55 16.49 1.57 -11.92
C ILE A 55 17.96 1.98 -11.85
N SER A 56 18.30 3.10 -12.50
CA SER A 56 19.67 3.59 -12.58
C SER A 56 20.25 3.98 -11.22
N LEU A 57 21.55 3.90 -11.07
CA LEU A 57 22.28 4.36 -9.87
C LEU A 57 21.94 5.82 -9.56
N GLY A 58 21.58 6.11 -8.32
CA GLY A 58 21.15 7.43 -7.85
C GLY A 58 19.67 7.74 -8.09
N ALA A 59 18.94 6.91 -8.84
CA ALA A 59 17.53 7.15 -9.14
C ALA A 59 16.61 6.98 -7.92
N ALA A 60 16.96 6.11 -6.96
CA ALA A 60 16.14 5.87 -5.78
C ALA A 60 15.87 7.16 -4.99
N GLY A 61 16.89 7.97 -4.75
CA GLY A 61 16.75 9.24 -4.04
C GLY A 61 15.91 10.27 -4.81
N ILE A 62 16.08 10.34 -6.13
CA ILE A 62 15.34 11.27 -7.01
C ILE A 62 13.84 10.89 -7.00
N ILE A 63 13.53 9.61 -7.21
CA ILE A 63 12.16 9.10 -7.22
C ILE A 63 11.50 9.31 -5.86
N PHE A 64 12.22 9.04 -4.77
CA PHE A 64 11.70 9.25 -3.43
C PHE A 64 11.40 10.72 -3.13
N SER A 65 12.26 11.65 -3.61
CA SER A 65 12.02 13.09 -3.49
C SER A 65 10.74 13.51 -4.23
N LYS A 66 10.48 12.93 -5.41
CA LYS A 66 9.23 13.17 -6.14
C LYS A 66 8.02 12.67 -5.32
N PHE A 67 8.07 11.47 -4.76
CA PHE A 67 7.00 10.97 -3.88
C PHE A 67 6.73 11.91 -2.70
N VAL A 68 7.78 12.41 -2.04
CA VAL A 68 7.64 13.38 -0.93
C VAL A 68 6.95 14.67 -1.40
N SER A 69 7.30 15.16 -2.60
CA SER A 69 6.65 16.33 -3.22
C SER A 69 5.17 16.06 -3.50
N ASP A 70 4.85 14.90 -4.08
CA ASP A 70 3.47 14.50 -4.40
C ASP A 70 2.62 14.33 -3.12
N ALA A 71 3.21 13.84 -2.03
CA ALA A 71 2.57 13.80 -0.72
C ALA A 71 2.34 15.20 -0.15
N GLY A 72 3.29 16.12 -0.32
CA GLY A 72 3.17 17.51 0.11
C GLY A 72 2.11 18.29 -0.66
N SER A 73 1.89 17.98 -1.94
CA SER A 73 0.87 18.61 -2.80
C SER A 73 -0.53 17.98 -2.67
N GLY A 74 -0.66 16.87 -1.93
CA GLY A 74 -1.94 16.15 -1.79
C GLY A 74 -2.27 15.19 -2.93
N THR A 75 -1.37 14.99 -3.90
CA THR A 75 -1.53 13.97 -4.94
C THR A 75 -1.52 12.55 -4.35
N VAL A 76 -0.73 12.36 -3.28
CA VAL A 76 -0.74 11.16 -2.45
C VAL A 76 -1.14 11.56 -1.03
N ALA A 77 -2.23 11.03 -0.52
CA ALA A 77 -2.70 11.30 0.83
C ALA A 77 -2.08 10.30 1.82
N LEU A 78 -1.22 10.79 2.72
CA LEU A 78 -0.58 9.98 3.75
C LEU A 78 -1.41 9.98 5.03
N ILE A 79 -1.84 8.79 5.46
CA ILE A 79 -2.58 8.60 6.70
C ILE A 79 -1.58 8.35 7.84
N PRO A 80 -1.61 9.15 8.93
CA PRO A 80 -0.76 8.93 10.08
C PRO A 80 -1.04 7.58 10.77
N MET A 81 0.02 6.94 11.24
CA MET A 81 -0.10 5.79 12.14
C MET A 81 -0.37 6.30 13.57
N GLY A 82 -1.58 6.09 14.05
CA GLY A 82 -2.00 6.44 15.41
C GLY A 82 -2.43 5.21 16.22
N SER A 83 -2.80 5.40 17.47
CA SER A 83 -3.27 4.33 18.37
C SER A 83 -4.44 3.53 17.82
N GLY A 84 -5.33 4.17 17.06
CA GLY A 84 -6.44 3.49 16.39
C GLY A 84 -6.00 2.43 15.37
N VAL A 85 -4.85 2.62 14.71
CA VAL A 85 -4.29 1.63 13.78
C VAL A 85 -3.84 0.38 14.52
N GLU A 86 -3.21 0.53 15.69
CA GLU A 86 -2.78 -0.60 16.52
C GLU A 86 -3.98 -1.43 17.00
N ASP A 87 -5.01 -0.78 17.51
CA ASP A 87 -6.22 -1.46 17.96
C ASP A 87 -6.92 -2.18 16.81
N ARG A 88 -7.02 -1.54 15.66
CA ARG A 88 -7.59 -2.13 14.47
C ARG A 88 -6.76 -3.31 13.96
N PHE A 89 -5.44 -3.20 13.95
CA PHE A 89 -4.53 -4.29 13.61
C PHE A 89 -4.76 -5.55 14.46
N ARG A 90 -4.89 -5.38 15.79
CA ARG A 90 -5.20 -6.50 16.69
C ARG A 90 -6.57 -7.13 16.40
N GLN A 91 -7.59 -6.29 16.16
CA GLN A 91 -8.94 -6.76 15.85
C GLN A 91 -8.99 -7.56 14.54
N LEU A 92 -8.36 -7.09 13.47
CA LEU A 92 -8.34 -7.84 12.21
C LEU A 92 -7.51 -9.12 12.29
N GLY A 93 -6.42 -9.14 13.04
CA GLY A 93 -5.65 -10.36 13.29
C GLY A 93 -6.51 -11.45 13.92
N LEU A 94 -7.29 -11.08 14.95
CA LEU A 94 -8.23 -12.01 15.59
C LEU A 94 -9.37 -12.45 14.65
N ARG A 95 -9.89 -11.56 13.79
CA ARG A 95 -10.92 -11.91 12.79
C ARG A 95 -10.37 -12.92 11.80
N LEU A 96 -9.18 -12.70 11.26
CA LEU A 96 -8.52 -13.60 10.30
C LEU A 96 -8.21 -14.98 10.90
N GLN A 97 -7.79 -15.04 12.16
CA GLN A 97 -7.52 -16.30 12.87
C GLN A 97 -8.78 -17.14 13.10
N ARG A 98 -9.95 -16.54 13.19
CA ARG A 98 -11.24 -17.22 13.39
C ARG A 98 -11.87 -17.77 12.12
N LEU A 99 -11.27 -17.51 10.97
CA LEU A 99 -11.73 -18.07 9.70
C LEU A 99 -11.45 -19.57 9.61
N SER A 100 -12.13 -20.25 8.70
CA SER A 100 -11.90 -21.66 8.41
C SER A 100 -11.65 -21.85 6.90
N PRO A 101 -10.40 -22.12 6.48
CA PRO A 101 -9.18 -22.19 7.29
C PRO A 101 -8.73 -20.80 7.80
N PRO A 102 -7.95 -20.75 8.92
CA PRO A 102 -7.40 -19.50 9.43
C PRO A 102 -6.49 -18.82 8.40
N LEU A 103 -6.51 -17.49 8.39
CA LEU A 103 -5.58 -16.67 7.61
C LEU A 103 -4.62 -15.91 8.53
N ALA A 104 -3.40 -15.73 8.06
CA ALA A 104 -2.40 -14.91 8.72
C ALA A 104 -1.92 -13.82 7.77
N THR A 105 -1.77 -12.60 8.27
CA THR A 105 -1.14 -11.49 7.55
C THR A 105 0.23 -11.21 8.13
N ARG A 106 1.17 -10.77 7.28
CA ARG A 106 2.45 -10.22 7.76
C ARG A 106 2.18 -8.89 8.48
N THR A 107 3.06 -8.52 9.41
CA THR A 107 2.88 -7.33 10.24
C THR A 107 2.63 -6.07 9.42
N LEU A 108 3.46 -5.79 8.40
CA LEU A 108 3.33 -4.58 7.59
C LEU A 108 2.04 -4.60 6.75
N ASP A 109 1.69 -5.75 6.15
CA ASP A 109 0.44 -5.92 5.41
C ASP A 109 -0.78 -5.71 6.32
N GLY A 110 -0.71 -6.23 7.55
CA GLY A 110 -1.76 -6.03 8.55
C GLY A 110 -1.91 -4.56 8.97
N ILE A 111 -0.82 -3.80 9.06
CA ILE A 111 -0.86 -2.35 9.33
C ILE A 111 -1.51 -1.62 8.16
N HIS A 112 -1.19 -1.98 6.91
CA HIS A 112 -1.86 -1.43 5.73
C HIS A 112 -3.37 -1.70 5.76
N LEU A 113 -3.79 -2.94 6.01
CA LEU A 113 -5.22 -3.29 6.11
C LEU A 113 -5.92 -2.56 7.26
N ALA A 114 -5.28 -2.47 8.43
CA ALA A 114 -5.82 -1.74 9.57
C ALA A 114 -6.02 -0.25 9.26
N THR A 115 -5.07 0.36 8.56
CA THR A 115 -5.15 1.75 8.12
C THR A 115 -6.29 1.94 7.11
N ALA A 116 -6.40 1.05 6.12
CA ALA A 116 -7.46 1.08 5.12
C ALA A 116 -8.86 0.95 5.76
N GLU A 117 -9.03 0.01 6.68
CA GLU A 117 -10.31 -0.23 7.37
C GLU A 117 -10.69 0.94 8.30
N LEU A 118 -9.73 1.46 9.07
CA LEU A 118 -9.95 2.58 9.99
C LEU A 118 -10.42 3.84 9.26
N HIS A 119 -9.95 4.05 8.03
CA HIS A 119 -10.30 5.21 7.21
C HIS A 119 -11.39 4.92 6.18
N ASN A 120 -12.13 3.83 6.34
CA ASN A 120 -13.28 3.45 5.50
C ASN A 120 -12.91 3.46 4.00
N ALA A 121 -11.77 2.89 3.64
CA ALA A 121 -11.39 2.75 2.25
C ALA A 121 -12.45 1.96 1.48
N ALA A 122 -12.84 2.47 0.31
CA ALA A 122 -13.82 1.81 -0.56
C ALA A 122 -13.27 0.51 -1.18
N GLY A 123 -11.95 0.33 -1.13
CA GLY A 123 -11.28 -0.89 -1.54
C GLY A 123 -9.76 -0.76 -1.42
N VAL A 124 -9.07 -1.87 -1.59
CA VAL A 124 -7.61 -1.99 -1.49
C VAL A 124 -7.04 -2.28 -2.87
N ILE A 125 -6.01 -1.52 -3.24
CA ILE A 125 -5.21 -1.75 -4.45
C ILE A 125 -3.88 -2.33 -4.00
N ALA A 126 -3.58 -3.56 -4.38
CA ALA A 126 -2.38 -4.25 -3.96
C ALA A 126 -1.97 -5.36 -4.94
N THR A 127 -0.67 -5.64 -5.00
CA THR A 127 -0.13 -6.74 -5.83
C THR A 127 0.10 -8.01 -5.04
N ASP A 128 0.35 -7.93 -3.74
CA ASP A 128 0.65 -9.09 -2.91
C ASP A 128 -0.57 -10.00 -2.73
N ALA A 129 -0.43 -11.26 -3.14
CA ALA A 129 -1.52 -12.24 -3.13
C ALA A 129 -2.06 -12.51 -1.71
N ASN A 130 -1.20 -12.50 -0.69
CA ASN A 130 -1.63 -12.75 0.69
C ASN A 130 -2.38 -11.54 1.26
N LEU A 131 -1.89 -10.33 1.02
CA LEU A 131 -2.60 -9.11 1.41
C LEU A 131 -3.97 -9.04 0.74
N ARG A 132 -4.05 -9.32 -0.58
CA ARG A 132 -5.31 -9.37 -1.33
C ARG A 132 -6.28 -10.38 -0.72
N LYS A 133 -5.82 -11.60 -0.42
CA LYS A 133 -6.63 -12.66 0.19
C LYS A 133 -7.17 -12.23 1.56
N CYS A 134 -6.34 -11.63 2.40
CA CYS A 134 -6.76 -11.11 3.70
C CYS A 134 -7.76 -9.95 3.56
N ALA A 135 -7.55 -9.03 2.62
CA ALA A 135 -8.46 -7.92 2.35
C ALA A 135 -9.85 -8.43 1.97
N VAL A 136 -9.94 -9.38 1.02
CA VAL A 136 -11.21 -9.99 0.60
C VAL A 136 -11.91 -10.67 1.78
N ALA A 137 -11.16 -11.44 2.60
CA ALA A 137 -11.71 -12.13 3.77
C ALA A 137 -12.23 -11.17 4.84
N LEU A 138 -11.71 -9.95 4.87
CA LEU A 138 -12.18 -8.86 5.75
C LEU A 138 -13.35 -8.05 5.15
N GLY A 139 -13.74 -8.36 3.91
CA GLY A 139 -14.86 -7.70 3.23
C GLY A 139 -14.47 -6.49 2.39
N HIS A 140 -13.17 -6.27 2.13
CA HIS A 140 -12.73 -5.18 1.27
C HIS A 140 -12.69 -5.61 -0.20
N PRO A 141 -13.27 -4.84 -1.12
CA PRO A 141 -13.01 -5.00 -2.55
C PRO A 141 -11.51 -4.83 -2.84
N VAL A 142 -10.99 -5.64 -3.76
CA VAL A 142 -9.57 -5.61 -4.15
C VAL A 142 -9.46 -5.34 -5.65
N TYR A 143 -8.58 -4.43 -6.02
CA TYR A 143 -8.36 -3.99 -7.38
C TYR A 143 -6.96 -4.39 -7.86
N PRO A 144 -6.80 -4.36 -9.22
CA PRO A 144 -5.80 -5.16 -9.93
C PRO A 144 -4.45 -5.00 -9.38
#